data_39a7535b0b25515c8a07c7923e73ac92
#
_entry.id   39a7535b0b25515c8a07c7923e73ac92
#
_cell.length_a   1.000
_cell.length_b   1.000
_cell.length_c   1.000
_cell.angle_alpha   90.00
_cell.angle_beta   90.00
_cell.angle_gamma   90.00
#
_symmetry.space_group_name_H-M   'P 1'
#
loop_
_entity.id
_entity.type
_entity.pdbx_description
1 polymer ?
#
loop_
_entity_poly.entity_id
_entity_poly.type
_entity_poly.pdbx_seq_one_letter_code
_entity_poly.pdbx_strand_id
1 'polypeptide(L)'
;MKKLLFFAFAALVVITTVGCSKEKEEVETEDLSNYVDLGLPSGTLWKMTDERNDKSIFFTYTQAQEKYGNKLPTRGQCQELIDNCQWTRSSDGSNYIGTGKNGNTIVFNANGYKNTQREVKWKWTANYWSSSLFEDAEGTFAYNMCFDYDDKGIFIELREDELKLGLQVRLVAK
;
A
#
# COMPACT_ATOMS: atom_id res chain seq x y z
N MET A 1 20.24 37.54 72.11
CA MET A 1 19.57 38.55 71.27
C MET A 1 19.73 38.07 69.80
N LYS A 2 18.71 37.40 69.25
CA LYS A 2 18.73 36.89 67.85
C LYS A 2 17.96 37.88 66.99
N LYS A 3 18.66 38.48 66.00
CA LYS A 3 18.03 39.35 65.00
C LYS A 3 17.42 38.50 63.91
N LEU A 4 16.11 38.65 63.75
CA LEU A 4 15.35 38.03 62.69
C LEU A 4 15.44 38.93 61.45
N LEU A 5 16.01 38.41 60.35
CA LEU A 5 15.99 39.06 59.03
C LEU A 5 14.76 38.62 58.28
N PHE A 6 13.86 39.55 57.95
CA PHE A 6 12.76 39.35 57.04
C PHE A 6 13.25 39.55 55.61
N PHE A 7 13.21 38.50 54.80
CA PHE A 7 13.35 38.60 53.35
C PHE A 7 11.97 38.81 52.73
N ALA A 8 11.79 39.99 52.14
CA ALA A 8 10.60 40.25 51.30
C ALA A 8 10.81 39.62 49.93
N PHE A 9 9.98 38.63 49.58
CA PHE A 9 9.90 38.07 48.23
C PHE A 9 8.98 38.96 47.41
N ALA A 10 9.54 39.71 46.45
CA ALA A 10 8.79 40.39 45.41
C ALA A 10 8.40 39.36 44.34
N ALA A 11 7.11 39.02 44.27
CA ALA A 11 6.58 38.17 43.19
C ALA A 11 6.48 38.98 41.88
N LEU A 12 7.38 38.71 40.96
CA LEU A 12 7.30 39.23 39.59
C LEU A 12 6.26 38.41 38.80
N VAL A 13 5.08 38.98 38.58
CA VAL A 13 4.06 38.40 37.71
C VAL A 13 4.48 38.63 36.24
N VAL A 14 5.03 37.63 35.61
CA VAL A 14 5.25 37.63 34.17
C VAL A 14 3.94 37.27 33.48
N ILE A 15 3.29 38.24 32.89
CA ILE A 15 2.14 38.00 31.98
C ILE A 15 2.70 37.55 30.66
N THR A 16 2.71 36.24 30.44
CA THR A 16 2.97 35.66 29.09
C THR A 16 1.69 35.79 28.27
N THR A 17 1.69 36.73 27.34
CA THR A 17 0.68 36.73 26.26
C THR A 17 0.90 35.52 25.36
N VAL A 18 0.05 34.49 25.50
CA VAL A 18 -0.01 33.39 24.57
C VAL A 18 -0.55 33.92 23.25
N GLY A 19 0.37 34.26 22.36
CA GLY A 19 0.05 34.52 20.97
C GLY A 19 -0.43 33.18 20.32
N CYS A 20 -1.71 33.12 20.03
CA CYS A 20 -2.31 32.01 19.24
C CYS A 20 -1.81 32.14 17.79
N SER A 21 -0.59 31.64 17.52
CA SER A 21 -0.16 31.35 16.16
C SER A 21 -0.98 30.15 15.68
N LYS A 22 -1.94 30.41 14.79
CA LYS A 22 -2.54 29.37 13.96
C LYS A 22 -1.40 28.78 13.12
N GLU A 23 -0.82 27.66 13.53
CA GLU A 23 -0.08 26.79 12.65
C GLU A 23 -1.04 26.45 11.51
N LYS A 24 -0.75 26.94 10.32
CA LYS A 24 -1.36 26.40 9.11
C LYS A 24 -0.82 24.99 9.01
N GLU A 25 -1.65 23.98 9.29
CA GLU A 25 -1.40 22.63 8.77
C GLU A 25 -1.25 22.79 7.26
N GLU A 26 -0.04 22.71 6.74
CA GLU A 26 0.20 22.47 5.34
C GLU A 26 -0.37 21.07 5.06
N VAL A 27 -1.55 21.03 4.45
CA VAL A 27 -2.10 19.80 3.89
C VAL A 27 -1.15 19.41 2.76
N GLU A 28 -0.26 18.47 3.04
CA GLU A 28 0.58 17.85 2.02
C GLU A 28 -0.35 17.21 0.99
N THR A 29 -0.52 17.87 -0.15
CA THR A 29 -1.30 17.31 -1.26
C THR A 29 -0.50 16.16 -1.85
N GLU A 30 -1.05 14.95 -1.80
CA GLU A 30 -0.40 13.77 -2.37
C GLU A 30 -0.19 13.98 -3.88
N ASP A 31 1.05 13.74 -4.35
CA ASP A 31 1.36 13.78 -5.78
C ASP A 31 0.78 12.55 -6.48
N LEU A 32 -0.31 12.76 -7.21
CA LEU A 32 -1.03 11.73 -7.96
C LEU A 32 -0.56 11.60 -9.42
N SER A 33 0.50 12.28 -9.84
CA SER A 33 1.02 12.24 -11.22
C SER A 33 1.40 10.83 -11.70
N ASN A 34 1.72 9.93 -10.75
CA ASN A 34 2.07 8.53 -11.00
C ASN A 34 0.89 7.55 -10.79
N TYR A 35 -0.34 8.06 -10.72
CA TYR A 35 -1.54 7.26 -10.58
C TYR A 35 -2.38 7.31 -11.85
N VAL A 36 -3.09 6.22 -12.13
CA VAL A 36 -4.01 6.10 -13.25
C VAL A 36 -5.44 5.94 -12.76
N ASP A 37 -6.34 6.72 -13.37
CA ASP A 37 -7.79 6.50 -13.29
C ASP A 37 -8.19 5.48 -14.35
N LEU A 38 -8.74 4.35 -13.93
CA LEU A 38 -9.23 3.26 -14.79
C LEU A 38 -10.75 3.31 -15.00
N GLY A 39 -11.41 4.36 -14.54
CA GLY A 39 -12.88 4.47 -14.58
C GLY A 39 -13.57 3.45 -13.67
N LEU A 40 -12.95 3.14 -12.51
CA LEU A 40 -13.51 2.21 -11.54
C LEU A 40 -14.70 2.85 -10.79
N PRO A 41 -15.75 2.09 -10.42
CA PRO A 41 -16.93 2.63 -9.74
C PRO A 41 -16.63 3.40 -8.45
N SER A 42 -15.61 2.98 -7.68
CA SER A 42 -15.21 3.66 -6.44
C SER A 42 -14.43 4.95 -6.66
N GLY A 43 -13.96 5.21 -7.89
CA GLY A 43 -13.01 6.28 -8.19
C GLY A 43 -11.58 6.01 -7.67
N THR A 44 -11.28 4.78 -7.25
CA THR A 44 -9.92 4.41 -6.80
C THR A 44 -8.92 4.61 -7.93
N LEU A 45 -7.89 5.39 -7.64
CA LEU A 45 -6.73 5.58 -8.50
C LEU A 45 -5.67 4.53 -8.14
N TRP A 46 -5.01 3.96 -9.15
CA TRP A 46 -3.97 2.97 -8.96
C TRP A 46 -2.61 3.50 -9.38
N LYS A 47 -1.60 3.32 -8.55
CA LYS A 47 -0.23 3.72 -8.89
C LYS A 47 0.25 2.93 -10.11
N MET A 48 0.87 3.60 -11.09
CA MET A 48 1.31 2.95 -12.33
C MET A 48 2.53 2.05 -12.16
N THR A 49 3.31 2.24 -11.09
CA THR A 49 4.56 1.51 -10.83
C THR A 49 4.52 0.72 -9.53
N ASP A 50 5.26 -0.40 -9.50
CA ASP A 50 5.47 -1.18 -8.28
C ASP A 50 6.35 -0.44 -7.28
N GLU A 51 6.09 -0.68 -6.01
CA GLU A 51 6.91 -0.16 -4.94
C GLU A 51 8.22 -0.94 -4.82
N ARG A 52 9.24 -0.22 -4.33
CA ARG A 52 10.58 -0.77 -4.11
C ARG A 52 11.13 -0.32 -2.76
N ASN A 53 11.99 -1.15 -2.21
CA ASN A 53 13.00 -0.74 -1.25
C ASN A 53 14.39 -0.83 -1.92
N ASP A 54 15.43 -0.39 -1.23
CA ASP A 54 16.81 -0.33 -1.78
C ASP A 54 17.33 -1.67 -2.30
N LYS A 55 16.72 -2.79 -1.92
CA LYS A 55 17.24 -4.14 -2.18
C LYS A 55 16.24 -5.08 -2.87
N SER A 56 14.96 -4.73 -2.93
CA SER A 56 13.92 -5.66 -3.38
C SER A 56 12.64 -4.96 -3.85
N ILE A 57 11.94 -5.61 -4.77
CA ILE A 57 10.56 -5.33 -5.13
C ILE A 57 9.55 -6.16 -4.31
N PHE A 58 10.05 -7.06 -3.46
CA PHE A 58 9.22 -7.94 -2.65
C PHE A 58 9.27 -7.50 -1.19
N PHE A 59 8.10 -7.50 -0.56
CA PHE A 59 7.87 -7.13 0.82
C PHE A 59 7.14 -8.27 1.53
N THR A 60 7.49 -8.58 2.77
CA THR A 60 6.57 -9.33 3.63
C THR A 60 5.35 -8.46 3.91
N TYR A 61 4.24 -9.08 4.33
CA TYR A 61 3.04 -8.30 4.65
C TYR A 61 3.31 -7.22 5.70
N THR A 62 4.02 -7.58 6.78
CA THR A 62 4.38 -6.62 7.84
C THR A 62 5.19 -5.45 7.29
N GLN A 63 6.19 -5.71 6.44
CA GLN A 63 6.98 -4.64 5.81
C GLN A 63 6.12 -3.72 4.92
N ALA A 64 5.17 -4.31 4.18
CA ALA A 64 4.25 -3.54 3.35
C ALA A 64 3.33 -2.66 4.19
N GLN A 65 2.76 -3.21 5.27
CA GLN A 65 1.89 -2.49 6.18
C GLN A 65 2.61 -1.37 6.94
N GLU A 66 3.79 -1.63 7.49
CA GLU A 66 4.58 -0.62 8.20
C GLU A 66 4.96 0.56 7.30
N LYS A 67 5.28 0.28 6.03
CA LYS A 67 5.75 1.31 5.11
C LYS A 67 4.62 2.08 4.42
N TYR A 68 3.54 1.41 4.07
CA TYR A 68 2.52 1.97 3.18
C TYR A 68 1.12 2.05 3.81
N GLY A 69 0.83 1.24 4.82
CA GLY A 69 -0.39 1.30 5.61
C GLY A 69 -1.68 1.35 4.78
N ASN A 70 -2.43 2.43 4.96
CA ASN A 70 -3.72 2.68 4.29
C ASN A 70 -3.62 2.97 2.78
N LYS A 71 -2.41 3.09 2.24
CA LYS A 71 -2.19 3.21 0.78
C LYS A 71 -2.15 1.85 0.08
N LEU A 72 -2.10 0.73 0.82
CA LEU A 72 -2.29 -0.59 0.24
C LEU A 72 -3.76 -0.78 -0.16
N PRO A 73 -4.03 -1.41 -1.32
CA PRO A 73 -5.40 -1.67 -1.73
C PRO A 73 -6.08 -2.64 -0.75
N THR A 74 -7.32 -2.41 -0.42
CA THR A 74 -8.15 -3.39 0.29
C THR A 74 -8.51 -4.56 -0.63
N ARG A 75 -8.95 -5.69 -0.04
CA ARG A 75 -9.51 -6.82 -0.80
C ARG A 75 -10.63 -6.37 -1.76
N GLY A 76 -11.51 -5.46 -1.30
CA GLY A 76 -12.60 -4.94 -2.12
C GLY A 76 -12.11 -4.12 -3.32
N GLN A 77 -11.08 -3.30 -3.16
CA GLN A 77 -10.46 -2.54 -4.25
C GLN A 77 -9.74 -3.46 -5.25
N CYS A 78 -9.08 -4.51 -4.77
CA CYS A 78 -8.49 -5.53 -5.64
C CYS A 78 -9.59 -6.26 -6.46
N GLN A 79 -10.68 -6.68 -5.82
CA GLN A 79 -11.80 -7.32 -6.51
C GLN A 79 -12.44 -6.39 -7.54
N GLU A 80 -12.67 -5.12 -7.18
CA GLU A 80 -13.21 -4.13 -8.10
C GLU A 80 -12.33 -3.95 -9.34
N LEU A 81 -11.00 -3.88 -9.16
CA LEU A 81 -10.05 -3.81 -10.27
C LEU A 81 -10.16 -5.04 -11.18
N ILE A 82 -10.19 -6.24 -10.60
CA ILE A 82 -10.31 -7.51 -11.33
C ILE A 82 -11.58 -7.52 -12.19
N ASP A 83 -12.71 -7.13 -11.61
CA ASP A 83 -14.04 -7.23 -12.22
C ASP A 83 -14.31 -6.14 -13.27
N ASN A 84 -13.61 -5.01 -13.22
CA ASN A 84 -13.89 -3.85 -14.08
C ASN A 84 -12.85 -3.58 -15.16
N CYS A 85 -11.76 -4.34 -15.22
CA CYS A 85 -10.78 -4.25 -16.29
C CYS A 85 -10.83 -5.45 -17.23
N GLN A 86 -10.49 -5.20 -18.49
CA GLN A 86 -10.20 -6.27 -19.45
C GLN A 86 -8.70 -6.61 -19.34
N TRP A 87 -8.38 -7.89 -19.23
CA TRP A 87 -7.02 -8.34 -18.97
C TRP A 87 -6.39 -8.99 -20.20
N THR A 88 -5.16 -8.61 -20.48
CA THR A 88 -4.30 -9.23 -21.49
C THR A 88 -2.92 -9.51 -20.90
N ARG A 89 -2.15 -10.37 -21.57
CA ARG A 89 -0.76 -10.67 -21.18
C ARG A 89 0.16 -10.21 -22.30
N SER A 90 1.32 -9.65 -21.93
CA SER A 90 2.35 -9.30 -22.91
C SER A 90 2.85 -10.54 -23.67
N SER A 91 3.28 -10.38 -24.92
CA SER A 91 3.72 -11.49 -25.78
C SER A 91 4.91 -12.27 -25.23
N ASP A 92 5.76 -11.60 -24.44
CA ASP A 92 6.90 -12.21 -23.74
C ASP A 92 6.52 -12.83 -22.39
N GLY A 93 5.25 -12.67 -21.99
CA GLY A 93 4.73 -13.20 -20.73
C GLY A 93 5.18 -12.47 -19.47
N SER A 94 5.88 -11.35 -19.61
CA SER A 94 6.46 -10.61 -18.47
C SER A 94 5.47 -9.73 -17.73
N ASN A 95 4.27 -9.47 -18.31
CA ASN A 95 3.31 -8.52 -17.76
C ASN A 95 1.87 -8.96 -17.95
N TYR A 96 1.03 -8.58 -16.99
CA TYR A 96 -0.43 -8.56 -17.09
C TYR A 96 -0.90 -7.12 -17.24
N ILE A 97 -1.75 -6.86 -18.22
CA ILE A 97 -2.19 -5.52 -18.59
C ILE A 97 -3.70 -5.44 -18.42
N GLY A 98 -4.13 -4.57 -17.49
CA GLY A 98 -5.54 -4.27 -17.29
C GLY A 98 -5.94 -3.01 -18.06
N THR A 99 -7.02 -3.09 -18.82
CA THR A 99 -7.62 -1.94 -19.51
C THR A 99 -8.94 -1.59 -18.86
N GLY A 100 -9.05 -0.40 -18.28
CA GLY A 100 -10.26 0.11 -17.67
C GLY A 100 -11.33 0.52 -18.68
N LYS A 101 -12.55 0.78 -18.19
CA LYS A 101 -13.69 1.19 -19.02
C LYS A 101 -13.47 2.50 -19.76
N ASN A 102 -12.62 3.38 -19.25
CA ASN A 102 -12.23 4.65 -19.87
C ASN A 102 -11.09 4.51 -20.90
N GLY A 103 -10.59 3.29 -21.14
CA GLY A 103 -9.52 2.98 -22.07
C GLY A 103 -8.11 3.15 -21.49
N ASN A 104 -7.96 3.67 -20.27
CA ASN A 104 -6.66 3.75 -19.60
C ASN A 104 -6.18 2.36 -19.17
N THR A 105 -4.86 2.20 -19.08
CA THR A 105 -4.24 0.90 -18.80
C THR A 105 -3.36 0.93 -17.56
N ILE A 106 -3.23 -0.23 -16.93
CA ILE A 106 -2.28 -0.49 -15.85
C ILE A 106 -1.52 -1.78 -16.12
N VAL A 107 -0.24 -1.82 -15.73
CA VAL A 107 0.64 -2.97 -15.95
C VAL A 107 1.06 -3.57 -14.62
N PHE A 108 0.89 -4.89 -14.46
CA PHE A 108 1.37 -5.67 -13.33
C PHE A 108 2.48 -6.62 -13.78
N ASN A 109 3.65 -6.52 -13.13
CA ASN A 109 4.83 -7.26 -13.54
C ASN A 109 4.80 -8.70 -13.01
N ALA A 110 5.02 -9.68 -13.90
CA ALA A 110 5.06 -11.10 -13.58
C ALA A 110 6.43 -11.49 -12.99
N ASN A 111 6.73 -11.03 -11.78
CA ASN A 111 8.00 -11.30 -11.09
C ASN A 111 7.92 -12.49 -10.12
N GLY A 112 6.76 -13.15 -10.02
CA GLY A 112 6.51 -14.21 -9.06
C GLY A 112 6.35 -13.71 -7.64
N TYR A 113 6.83 -14.51 -6.69
CA TYR A 113 6.87 -14.18 -5.27
C TYR A 113 8.14 -14.77 -4.62
N LYS A 114 8.50 -14.31 -3.43
CA LYS A 114 9.54 -14.94 -2.61
C LYS A 114 8.91 -15.86 -1.57
N ASN A 115 9.38 -17.11 -1.55
CA ASN A 115 9.01 -18.06 -0.49
C ASN A 115 9.69 -17.71 0.86
N THR A 116 9.44 -18.51 1.88
CA THR A 116 10.02 -18.32 3.23
C THR A 116 11.55 -18.48 3.25
N GLN A 117 12.13 -19.19 2.29
CA GLN A 117 13.58 -19.32 2.09
C GLN A 117 14.19 -18.15 1.30
N ARG A 118 13.39 -17.12 0.97
CA ARG A 118 13.79 -15.94 0.18
C ARG A 118 14.11 -16.24 -1.28
N GLU A 119 13.71 -17.38 -1.81
CA GLU A 119 13.86 -17.75 -3.21
C GLU A 119 12.68 -17.23 -4.04
N VAL A 120 12.96 -16.70 -5.23
CA VAL A 120 11.91 -16.30 -6.17
C VAL A 120 11.32 -17.53 -6.83
N LYS A 121 10.00 -17.66 -6.75
CA LYS A 121 9.20 -18.73 -7.34
C LYS A 121 8.24 -18.17 -8.40
N TRP A 122 7.89 -19.02 -9.36
CA TRP A 122 6.84 -18.79 -10.37
C TRP A 122 6.90 -17.42 -11.03
N LYS A 123 8.01 -17.14 -11.70
CA LYS A 123 8.30 -15.84 -12.35
C LYS A 123 7.33 -15.43 -13.47
N TRP A 124 6.36 -16.26 -13.79
CA TRP A 124 5.28 -15.96 -14.74
C TRP A 124 3.99 -15.51 -14.08
N THR A 125 3.93 -15.51 -12.74
CA THR A 125 2.81 -14.99 -11.96
C THR A 125 3.11 -13.59 -11.45
N ALA A 126 2.06 -12.82 -11.14
CA ALA A 126 2.17 -11.55 -10.45
C ALA A 126 1.37 -11.62 -9.15
N ASN A 127 2.00 -11.27 -8.03
CA ASN A 127 1.41 -11.41 -6.71
C ASN A 127 1.57 -10.11 -5.93
N TYR A 128 0.44 -9.50 -5.53
CA TYR A 128 0.40 -8.18 -4.93
C TYR A 128 -0.40 -8.17 -3.63
N TRP A 129 0.21 -7.72 -2.54
CA TRP A 129 -0.47 -7.60 -1.25
C TRP A 129 -1.68 -6.66 -1.30
N SER A 130 -2.76 -7.08 -0.65
CA SER A 130 -3.80 -6.16 -0.17
C SER A 130 -3.56 -5.80 1.30
N SER A 131 -4.28 -4.81 1.82
CA SER A 131 -4.24 -4.46 3.25
C SER A 131 -5.13 -5.34 4.12
N SER A 132 -5.96 -6.21 3.51
CA SER A 132 -6.96 -6.98 4.21
C SER A 132 -6.40 -8.30 4.74
N LEU A 133 -6.73 -8.60 5.98
CA LEU A 133 -6.38 -9.87 6.62
C LEU A 133 -7.52 -10.89 6.51
N PHE A 134 -7.15 -12.15 6.64
CA PHE A 134 -8.01 -13.30 6.82
C PHE A 134 -7.53 -14.08 8.06
N GLU A 135 -8.45 -14.51 8.89
CA GLU A 135 -8.17 -15.27 10.11
C GLU A 135 -9.03 -16.53 10.13
N ASP A 136 -8.41 -17.65 10.44
CA ASP A 136 -9.07 -18.95 10.66
C ASP A 136 -8.41 -19.73 11.79
N ALA A 137 -8.74 -21.02 11.92
CA ALA A 137 -8.17 -21.89 12.94
C ALA A 137 -6.67 -22.17 12.76
N GLU A 138 -6.12 -21.95 11.57
CA GLU A 138 -4.71 -22.18 11.24
C GLU A 138 -3.85 -20.94 11.49
N GLY A 139 -4.46 -19.75 11.58
CA GLY A 139 -3.76 -18.50 11.87
C GLY A 139 -4.27 -17.28 11.13
N THR A 140 -3.38 -16.30 11.03
CA THR A 140 -3.63 -15.06 10.32
C THR A 140 -2.89 -15.05 8.98
N PHE A 141 -3.61 -14.76 7.91
CA PHE A 141 -3.15 -14.65 6.54
C PHE A 141 -3.48 -13.26 6.00
N ALA A 142 -2.91 -12.89 4.87
CA ALA A 142 -3.30 -11.68 4.18
C ALA A 142 -3.80 -12.00 2.76
N TYR A 143 -4.84 -11.27 2.33
CA TYR A 143 -5.26 -11.34 0.94
C TYR A 143 -4.21 -10.74 0.02
N ASN A 144 -4.03 -11.39 -1.13
CA ASN A 144 -3.27 -10.85 -2.23
C ASN A 144 -4.02 -11.04 -3.55
N MET A 145 -3.68 -10.23 -4.52
CA MET A 145 -4.16 -10.35 -5.89
C MET A 145 -3.11 -11.15 -6.68
N CYS A 146 -3.50 -12.35 -7.12
CA CYS A 146 -2.65 -13.27 -7.88
C CYS A 146 -3.09 -13.30 -9.34
N PHE A 147 -2.17 -13.04 -10.24
CA PHE A 147 -2.32 -13.20 -11.69
C PHE A 147 -1.56 -14.44 -12.12
N ASP A 148 -2.20 -15.28 -12.87
CA ASP A 148 -1.60 -16.49 -13.42
C ASP A 148 -2.09 -16.74 -14.85
N TYR A 149 -1.46 -17.70 -15.53
CA TYR A 149 -1.77 -18.04 -16.91
C TYR A 149 -1.55 -19.53 -17.15
N ASP A 150 -2.54 -20.16 -17.74
CA ASP A 150 -2.49 -21.53 -18.19
C ASP A 150 -2.96 -21.69 -19.65
N ASP A 151 -3.20 -22.91 -20.09
CA ASP A 151 -3.69 -23.25 -21.44
C ASP A 151 -5.12 -22.77 -21.73
N LYS A 152 -5.88 -22.36 -20.71
CA LYS A 152 -7.22 -21.76 -20.82
C LYS A 152 -7.17 -20.22 -20.86
N GLY A 153 -6.05 -19.63 -20.56
CA GLY A 153 -5.84 -18.18 -20.59
C GLY A 153 -5.42 -17.58 -19.25
N ILE A 154 -5.66 -16.27 -19.10
CA ILE A 154 -5.37 -15.54 -17.88
C ILE A 154 -6.45 -15.83 -16.85
N PHE A 155 -6.05 -16.11 -15.62
CA PHE A 155 -6.95 -16.03 -14.49
C PHE A 155 -6.36 -15.16 -13.39
N ILE A 156 -7.23 -14.44 -12.69
CA ILE A 156 -6.85 -13.51 -11.62
C ILE A 156 -7.78 -13.79 -10.45
N GLU A 157 -7.20 -14.02 -9.30
CA GLU A 157 -7.96 -14.34 -8.10
C GLU A 157 -7.38 -13.64 -6.87
N LEU A 158 -8.20 -13.54 -5.84
CA LEU A 158 -7.76 -13.17 -4.49
C LEU A 158 -7.43 -14.45 -3.72
N ARG A 159 -6.19 -14.55 -3.24
CA ARG A 159 -5.68 -15.66 -2.41
C ARG A 159 -5.37 -15.17 -1.02
N GLU A 160 -5.43 -16.09 -0.07
CA GLU A 160 -4.90 -15.92 1.28
C GLU A 160 -3.52 -16.55 1.35
N ASP A 161 -2.53 -15.75 1.72
CA ASP A 161 -1.14 -16.20 1.81
C ASP A 161 -0.51 -15.86 3.16
N GLU A 162 0.50 -16.65 3.55
CA GLU A 162 1.27 -16.45 4.78
C GLU A 162 1.94 -15.06 4.79
N LEU A 163 1.85 -14.34 5.89
CA LEU A 163 2.43 -12.99 6.08
C LEU A 163 3.94 -12.92 5.84
N LYS A 164 4.63 -14.07 5.89
CA LYS A 164 6.09 -14.21 5.71
C LYS A 164 6.52 -14.24 4.25
N LEU A 165 5.62 -14.52 3.32
CA LEU A 165 5.95 -14.50 1.89
C LEU A 165 6.37 -13.11 1.46
N GLY A 166 7.18 -13.02 0.43
CA GLY A 166 7.55 -11.76 -0.18
C GLY A 166 6.75 -11.52 -1.45
N LEU A 167 5.76 -10.64 -1.40
CA LEU A 167 4.98 -10.26 -2.58
C LEU A 167 5.28 -8.82 -3.01
N GLN A 168 4.83 -8.45 -4.19
CA GLN A 168 4.94 -7.10 -4.70
C GLN A 168 3.90 -6.18 -4.03
N VAL A 169 4.11 -4.88 -4.17
CA VAL A 169 3.21 -3.86 -3.63
C VAL A 169 2.84 -2.87 -4.72
N ARG A 170 1.56 -2.62 -4.85
CA ARG A 170 0.98 -1.57 -5.68
C ARG A 170 0.06 -0.71 -4.82
N LEU A 171 0.23 0.60 -4.89
CA LEU A 171 -0.51 1.53 -4.05
C LEU A 171 -1.79 2.02 -4.73
N VAL A 172 -2.71 2.52 -3.90
CA VAL A 172 -3.94 3.18 -4.33
C VAL A 172 -4.07 4.55 -3.68
N ALA A 173 -4.87 5.42 -4.31
CA ALA A 173 -5.29 6.72 -3.80
C ALA A 173 -6.77 6.95 -4.13
N LYS A 174 -7.34 8.00 -3.54
CA LYS A 174 -8.70 8.49 -3.84
C LYS A 174 -8.68 9.95 -4.22
#